data_c0d0b4c3b8fedf26351f4ffc25845ebb
#
_entry.id   c0d0b4c3b8fedf26351f4ffc25845ebb
#
_cell.length_a   1.000
_cell.length_b   1.000
_cell.length_c   1.000
_cell.angle_alpha   90.00
_cell.angle_beta   90.00
_cell.angle_gamma   90.00
#
_symmetry.space_group_name_H-M   'P 1'
#
loop_
_entity.id
_entity.type
_entity.pdbx_description
1 polymer ?
#
loop_
_entity_poly.entity_id
_entity_poly.type
_entity_poly.pdbx_seq_one_letter_code
_entity_poly.pdbx_strand_id
1 'polypeptide(L)'
;MREIKFRGSPIEDYGDLKWIEGGIYLNRDDRLAYINSDDRGVVPVHWESVGQYTGLKDSEGNEIYEGDIIHCVHWFFNGDEIEENFTASVGFRNGSFTLENIKSRYYSNFTGEENGKGVCWIGDINYCEEDYEVIGNIYENPELLTEK
;
A
#
# COMPACT_ATOMS: atom_id res chain seq x y z
N MET A 1 -14.86 -6.12 15.51
CA MET A 1 -13.40 -6.26 15.26
C MET A 1 -13.10 -5.85 13.83
N ARG A 2 -12.01 -5.10 13.64
CA ARG A 2 -11.62 -4.75 12.28
C ARG A 2 -11.16 -6.00 11.54
N GLU A 3 -11.28 -5.97 10.23
CA GLU A 3 -10.86 -7.10 9.41
C GLU A 3 -9.34 -7.15 9.35
N ILE A 4 -8.77 -8.29 9.70
CA ILE A 4 -7.32 -8.49 9.67
C ILE A 4 -7.03 -9.58 8.67
N LYS A 5 -6.33 -9.24 7.61
CA LYS A 5 -5.93 -10.22 6.62
C LYS A 5 -4.68 -9.75 5.91
N PHE A 6 -4.04 -10.69 5.26
CA PHE A 6 -2.79 -10.46 4.54
C PHE A 6 -2.94 -10.98 3.13
N ARG A 7 -2.10 -10.51 2.25
CA ARG A 7 -2.00 -11.06 0.91
C ARG A 7 -0.57 -11.49 0.65
N GLY A 8 -0.39 -12.39 -0.30
CA GLY A 8 0.93 -12.80 -0.74
C GLY A 8 0.83 -13.38 -2.14
N SER A 9 1.94 -13.35 -2.86
CA SER A 9 2.02 -13.89 -4.20
C SER A 9 2.44 -15.36 -4.10
N PRO A 10 1.64 -16.32 -4.62
CA PRO A 10 1.95 -17.72 -4.45
C PRO A 10 3.25 -18.10 -5.14
N ILE A 11 4.00 -19.01 -4.52
CA ILE A 11 5.24 -19.52 -5.09
C ILE A 11 4.93 -20.43 -6.27
N GLU A 12 3.85 -21.21 -6.15
CA GLU A 12 3.44 -22.10 -7.22
C GLU A 12 2.48 -21.39 -8.18
N ASP A 13 2.39 -21.91 -9.38
CA ASP A 13 1.54 -21.32 -10.41
C ASP A 13 0.09 -21.76 -10.22
N TYR A 14 -0.78 -20.82 -10.02
CA TYR A 14 -2.21 -21.04 -9.91
C TYR A 14 -2.97 -20.42 -11.09
N GLY A 15 -2.33 -20.32 -12.23
CA GLY A 15 -2.95 -19.75 -13.43
C GLY A 15 -3.03 -18.24 -13.36
N ASP A 16 -4.24 -17.71 -13.46
CA ASP A 16 -4.45 -16.28 -13.46
C ASP A 16 -4.37 -15.63 -12.08
N LEU A 17 -4.34 -16.47 -11.05
CA LEU A 17 -4.36 -15.95 -9.68
C LEU A 17 -2.97 -15.52 -9.26
N LYS A 18 -2.78 -14.24 -9.08
CA LYS A 18 -1.49 -13.65 -8.71
C LYS A 18 -1.36 -13.33 -7.24
N TRP A 19 -2.46 -13.25 -6.53
CA TRP A 19 -2.49 -12.90 -5.12
C TRP A 19 -3.44 -13.80 -4.36
N ILE A 20 -3.00 -14.20 -3.16
CA ILE A 20 -3.81 -14.99 -2.24
C ILE A 20 -4.05 -14.13 -1.01
N GLU A 21 -5.25 -14.16 -0.46
CA GLU A 21 -5.61 -13.39 0.73
C GLU A 21 -6.09 -14.29 1.85
N GLY A 22 -5.78 -13.93 3.07
CA GLY A 22 -6.27 -14.66 4.23
C GLY A 22 -5.39 -14.44 5.45
N GLY A 23 -5.48 -15.36 6.40
CA GLY A 23 -4.64 -15.36 7.58
C GLY A 23 -3.21 -15.69 7.22
N ILE A 24 -2.28 -15.32 8.10
CA ILE A 24 -0.86 -15.47 7.79
C ILE A 24 -0.16 -16.36 8.81
N TYR A 25 0.77 -17.15 8.34
CA TYR A 25 1.71 -17.88 9.17
C TYR A 25 3.12 -17.57 8.66
N LEU A 26 3.99 -17.12 9.55
CA LEU A 26 5.36 -16.77 9.21
C LEU A 26 6.35 -17.62 9.97
N ASN A 27 7.34 -18.15 9.26
CA ASN A 27 8.52 -18.74 9.86
C ASN A 27 9.67 -17.80 9.54
N ARG A 28 10.05 -16.98 10.51
CA ARG A 28 11.04 -15.93 10.28
C ARG A 28 12.44 -16.45 10.08
N ASP A 29 12.76 -17.53 10.76
CA ASP A 29 14.12 -18.11 10.67
C ASP A 29 14.42 -18.60 9.27
N ASP A 30 13.45 -19.24 8.65
CA ASP A 30 13.61 -19.80 7.32
C ASP A 30 13.02 -18.91 6.22
N ARG A 31 12.45 -17.79 6.60
CA ARG A 31 11.80 -16.83 5.69
C ARG A 31 10.72 -17.50 4.85
N LEU A 32 9.86 -18.24 5.50
CA LEU A 32 8.74 -18.91 4.85
C LEU A 32 7.44 -18.25 5.27
N ALA A 33 6.57 -18.02 4.31
CA ALA A 33 5.28 -17.37 4.56
C ALA A 33 4.18 -18.21 3.90
N TYR A 34 3.07 -18.30 4.61
CA TYR A 34 1.91 -19.07 4.14
C TYR A 34 0.66 -18.24 4.37
N ILE A 35 -0.23 -18.25 3.39
CA ILE A 35 -1.54 -17.60 3.53
C ILE A 35 -2.59 -18.70 3.63
N ASN A 36 -3.43 -18.62 4.65
CA ASN A 36 -4.55 -19.54 4.81
C ASN A 36 -5.77 -18.89 4.16
N SER A 37 -6.02 -19.31 2.93
CA SER A 37 -7.09 -18.74 2.12
C SER A 37 -8.36 -19.55 2.31
N ASP A 38 -9.51 -18.89 2.26
CA ASP A 38 -10.79 -19.57 2.41
C ASP A 38 -11.05 -20.55 1.27
N ASP A 39 -10.60 -20.22 0.08
CA ASP A 39 -10.85 -21.06 -1.09
C ASP A 39 -9.84 -22.14 -1.33
N ARG A 40 -8.59 -21.90 -0.97
CA ARG A 40 -7.50 -22.76 -1.39
C ARG A 40 -6.72 -23.37 -0.25
N GLY A 41 -7.11 -23.07 0.98
CA GLY A 41 -6.39 -23.57 2.15
C GLY A 41 -5.06 -22.84 2.32
N VAL A 42 -4.08 -23.55 2.85
CA VAL A 42 -2.76 -22.96 3.16
C VAL A 42 -1.90 -22.97 1.91
N VAL A 43 -1.48 -21.78 1.49
CA VAL A 43 -0.73 -21.58 0.25
C VAL A 43 0.61 -20.93 0.57
N PRO A 44 1.75 -21.54 0.16
CA PRO A 44 3.05 -20.88 0.33
C PRO A 44 3.16 -19.69 -0.62
N VAL A 45 3.63 -18.58 -0.07
CA VAL A 45 3.78 -17.34 -0.84
C VAL A 45 5.20 -16.81 -0.73
N HIS A 46 5.58 -15.93 -1.67
CA HIS A 46 6.88 -15.31 -1.62
C HIS A 46 6.95 -14.38 -0.41
N TRP A 47 8.00 -14.55 0.38
CA TRP A 47 8.18 -13.77 1.62
C TRP A 47 8.09 -12.28 1.35
N GLU A 48 8.76 -11.81 0.30
CA GLU A 48 8.83 -10.39 -0.01
C GLU A 48 7.51 -9.78 -0.46
N SER A 49 6.55 -10.63 -0.85
CA SER A 49 5.27 -10.16 -1.38
C SER A 49 4.23 -9.93 -0.29
N VAL A 50 4.51 -10.35 0.93
CA VAL A 50 3.51 -10.33 2.00
C VAL A 50 3.22 -8.90 2.43
N GLY A 51 1.93 -8.56 2.51
CA GLY A 51 1.50 -7.27 3.02
C GLY A 51 0.17 -7.39 3.73
N GLN A 52 -0.03 -6.54 4.72
CA GLN A 52 -1.26 -6.54 5.50
C GLN A 52 -2.27 -5.57 4.91
N TYR A 53 -3.55 -5.96 4.96
CA TYR A 53 -4.65 -5.08 4.58
C TYR A 53 -4.69 -3.91 5.57
N THR A 54 -4.74 -2.69 5.05
CA THR A 54 -4.72 -1.49 5.89
C THR A 54 -6.06 -1.21 6.57
N GLY A 55 -7.13 -1.84 6.10
CA GLY A 55 -8.48 -1.53 6.55
C GLY A 55 -9.15 -0.44 5.73
N LEU A 56 -8.44 0.11 4.76
CA LEU A 56 -8.95 1.20 3.93
C LEU A 56 -9.15 0.73 2.49
N LYS A 57 -10.02 1.42 1.80
CA LYS A 57 -10.27 1.17 0.37
C LYS A 57 -10.02 2.45 -0.40
N ASP A 58 -9.65 2.29 -1.67
CA ASP A 58 -9.43 3.45 -2.53
C ASP A 58 -10.77 3.98 -3.05
N SER A 59 -10.70 5.01 -3.88
CA SER A 59 -11.92 5.66 -4.39
C SER A 59 -12.76 4.75 -5.28
N GLU A 60 -12.16 3.67 -5.78
CA GLU A 60 -12.86 2.70 -6.62
C GLU A 60 -13.34 1.48 -5.83
N GLY A 61 -13.13 1.46 -4.52
CA GLY A 61 -13.53 0.35 -3.67
C GLY A 61 -12.51 -0.76 -3.56
N ASN A 62 -11.31 -0.59 -4.10
CA ASN A 62 -10.25 -1.58 -4.01
C ASN A 62 -9.60 -1.53 -2.64
N GLU A 63 -9.34 -2.68 -2.06
CA GLU A 63 -8.66 -2.75 -0.77
C GLU A 63 -7.21 -2.32 -0.90
N ILE A 64 -6.74 -1.58 0.10
CA ILE A 64 -5.37 -1.08 0.11
C ILE A 64 -4.54 -1.91 1.07
N TYR A 65 -3.44 -2.45 0.55
CA TYR A 65 -2.51 -3.28 1.32
C TYR A 65 -1.17 -2.61 1.45
N GLU A 66 -0.45 -2.96 2.49
CA GLU A 66 0.95 -2.60 2.62
C GLU A 66 1.68 -3.06 1.36
N GLY A 67 2.50 -2.19 0.78
CA GLY A 67 3.20 -2.47 -0.47
C GLY A 67 2.49 -1.96 -1.70
N ASP A 68 1.24 -1.53 -1.58
CA ASP A 68 0.54 -0.94 -2.73
C ASP A 68 1.15 0.40 -3.11
N ILE A 69 1.04 0.73 -4.39
CA ILE A 69 1.39 2.06 -4.89
C ILE A 69 0.08 2.73 -5.25
N ILE A 70 -0.13 3.92 -4.74
CA ILE A 70 -1.37 4.64 -4.98
C ILE A 70 -1.08 5.97 -5.64
N HIS A 71 -2.02 6.40 -6.44
CA HIS A 71 -2.02 7.72 -7.06
C HIS A 71 -3.02 8.57 -6.31
N CYS A 72 -2.60 9.74 -5.87
CA CYS A 72 -3.43 10.65 -5.09
C CYS A 72 -3.61 11.96 -5.82
N VAL A 73 -4.83 12.50 -5.75
CA VAL A 73 -5.14 13.82 -6.24
C VAL A 73 -5.52 14.65 -5.03
N HIS A 74 -4.80 15.72 -4.82
CA HIS A 74 -4.99 16.57 -3.64
C HIS A 74 -5.37 17.99 -4.10
N TRP A 75 -6.46 18.50 -3.51
CA TRP A 75 -6.93 19.83 -3.81
C TRP A 75 -6.70 20.73 -2.60
N PHE A 76 -6.23 21.92 -2.83
CA PHE A 76 -6.11 22.90 -1.76
C PHE A 76 -6.21 24.31 -2.32
N PHE A 77 -6.41 25.25 -1.43
CA PHE A 77 -6.61 26.64 -1.80
C PHE A 77 -5.43 27.47 -1.31
N ASN A 78 -4.83 28.21 -2.22
CA ASN A 78 -3.69 29.06 -1.90
C ASN A 78 -3.84 30.36 -2.71
N GLY A 79 -4.97 31.06 -2.49
CA GLY A 79 -5.33 32.21 -3.32
C GLY A 79 -6.05 31.78 -4.59
N ASP A 80 -5.66 30.63 -5.12
CA ASP A 80 -6.32 29.97 -6.24
C ASP A 80 -6.53 28.52 -5.86
N GLU A 81 -7.44 27.88 -6.56
CA GLU A 81 -7.66 26.46 -6.36
C GLU A 81 -6.54 25.70 -7.05
N ILE A 82 -5.83 24.87 -6.29
CA ILE A 82 -4.69 24.13 -6.80
C ILE A 82 -4.94 22.64 -6.69
N GLU A 83 -4.67 21.93 -7.78
CA GLU A 83 -4.70 20.48 -7.79
C GLU A 83 -3.27 19.95 -7.87
N GLU A 84 -2.94 19.00 -7.01
CA GLU A 84 -1.65 18.34 -7.07
C GLU A 84 -1.83 16.84 -7.16
N ASN A 85 -1.08 16.21 -8.05
CA ASN A 85 -1.08 14.76 -8.21
C ASN A 85 0.25 14.20 -7.75
N PHE A 86 0.20 13.11 -6.99
CA PHE A 86 1.44 12.43 -6.60
C PHE A 86 1.18 10.95 -6.43
N THR A 87 2.26 10.16 -6.46
CA THR A 87 2.21 8.74 -6.16
C THR A 87 2.89 8.50 -4.82
N ALA A 88 2.46 7.44 -4.15
CA ALA A 88 3.04 7.07 -2.87
C ALA A 88 2.98 5.56 -2.72
N SER A 89 3.84 5.01 -1.89
CA SER A 89 3.77 3.60 -1.54
C SER A 89 3.25 3.47 -0.12
N VAL A 90 2.54 2.38 0.14
CA VAL A 90 1.98 2.11 1.46
C VAL A 90 3.02 1.32 2.26
N GLY A 91 3.44 1.88 3.39
CA GLY A 91 4.41 1.26 4.27
C GLY A 91 3.88 1.14 5.68
N PHE A 92 4.77 0.79 6.59
CA PHE A 92 4.42 0.64 8.01
C PHE A 92 5.60 1.12 8.84
N ARG A 93 5.36 2.11 9.69
CA ARG A 93 6.39 2.67 10.56
C ARG A 93 5.79 3.06 11.89
N ASN A 94 6.52 2.81 12.95
CA ASN A 94 6.13 3.25 14.29
C ASN A 94 4.72 2.83 14.67
N GLY A 95 4.35 1.61 14.26
CA GLY A 95 3.05 1.06 14.63
C GLY A 95 1.88 1.50 13.79
N SER A 96 2.12 2.20 12.68
CA SER A 96 1.05 2.72 11.84
C SER A 96 1.36 2.53 10.36
N PHE A 97 0.31 2.38 9.57
CA PHE A 97 0.46 2.39 8.12
C PHE A 97 0.77 3.80 7.67
N THR A 98 1.64 3.91 6.69
CA THR A 98 2.11 5.19 6.18
C THR A 98 2.00 5.27 4.68
N LEU A 99 2.05 6.49 4.17
CA LEU A 99 2.30 6.76 2.76
C LEU A 99 3.72 7.28 2.66
N GLU A 100 4.51 6.67 1.80
CA GLU A 100 5.93 6.97 1.69
C GLU A 100 6.31 7.30 0.26
N ASN A 101 7.50 7.84 0.08
CA ASN A 101 8.03 8.22 -1.22
C ASN A 101 7.22 9.32 -1.89
N ILE A 102 6.65 10.21 -1.10
CA ILE A 102 5.81 11.28 -1.61
C ILE A 102 6.67 12.45 -2.08
N LYS A 103 6.42 12.89 -3.31
CA LYS A 103 7.08 14.04 -3.87
C LYS A 103 6.03 15.12 -4.07
N SER A 104 5.92 16.01 -3.12
CA SER A 104 4.91 17.05 -3.18
C SER A 104 5.53 18.38 -2.75
N ARG A 105 5.19 19.41 -3.48
CA ARG A 105 5.64 20.77 -3.25
C ARG A 105 4.77 21.47 -2.22
N TYR A 106 3.53 21.03 -2.12
CA TYR A 106 2.51 21.76 -1.38
C TYR A 106 2.00 21.04 -0.13
N TYR A 107 2.10 19.73 -0.11
CA TYR A 107 1.60 18.96 1.02
C TYR A 107 2.58 19.08 2.18
N SER A 108 2.12 19.61 3.30
CA SER A 108 3.00 19.92 4.43
C SER A 108 2.76 19.10 5.69
N ASN A 109 1.87 18.12 5.61
CA ASN A 109 1.54 17.30 6.79
C ASN A 109 2.40 16.05 6.92
N PHE A 110 3.63 16.14 6.42
CA PHE A 110 4.55 15.01 6.53
C PHE A 110 5.03 14.84 7.95
N THR A 111 5.12 13.59 8.38
CA THR A 111 5.68 13.26 9.69
C THR A 111 7.17 13.01 9.60
N GLY A 112 7.71 12.91 8.40
CA GLY A 112 9.13 12.70 8.19
C GLY A 112 9.48 12.81 6.73
N GLU A 113 10.76 12.73 6.45
CA GLU A 113 11.27 12.85 5.10
C GLU A 113 12.47 11.94 4.94
N GLU A 114 12.51 11.24 3.84
CA GLU A 114 13.61 10.33 3.57
C GLU A 114 14.02 10.47 2.11
N ASN A 115 15.29 10.75 1.88
CA ASN A 115 15.83 10.93 0.53
C ASN A 115 15.08 12.00 -0.27
N GLY A 116 14.65 13.05 0.40
CA GLY A 116 13.95 14.15 -0.24
C GLY A 116 12.49 13.86 -0.57
N LYS A 117 11.96 12.76 -0.04
CA LYS A 117 10.57 12.38 -0.27
C LYS A 117 9.82 12.32 1.06
N GLY A 118 8.59 12.72 1.03
CA GLY A 118 7.81 12.83 2.24
C GLY A 118 7.20 11.52 2.70
N VAL A 119 6.91 11.48 3.99
CA VAL A 119 6.25 10.35 4.64
C VAL A 119 5.13 10.94 5.50
N CYS A 120 3.94 10.35 5.42
CA CYS A 120 2.84 10.79 6.27
C CYS A 120 2.00 9.57 6.69
N TRP A 121 1.09 9.78 7.61
CA TRP A 121 0.15 8.74 8.01
C TRP A 121 -0.83 8.47 6.88
N ILE A 122 -1.17 7.19 6.70
CA ILE A 122 -2.15 6.83 5.68
C ILE A 122 -3.52 7.43 6.01
N GLY A 123 -3.79 7.64 7.29
CA GLY A 123 -5.05 8.22 7.71
C GLY A 123 -5.29 9.64 7.19
N ASP A 124 -4.21 10.33 6.84
CA ASP A 124 -4.32 11.69 6.31
C ASP A 124 -5.03 11.74 4.96
N ILE A 125 -5.04 10.62 4.24
CA ILE A 125 -5.76 10.54 2.97
C ILE A 125 -7.24 10.81 3.19
N ASN A 126 -7.78 10.26 4.27
CA ASN A 126 -9.22 10.34 4.54
C ASN A 126 -9.70 11.76 4.84
N TYR A 127 -8.80 12.60 5.29
CA TYR A 127 -9.17 13.97 5.60
C TYR A 127 -9.50 14.76 4.37
N CYS A 128 -8.88 14.42 3.28
CA CYS A 128 -8.98 15.22 2.08
C CYS A 128 -10.14 14.82 1.20
N GLU A 129 -10.74 13.68 1.46
CA GLU A 129 -11.79 13.12 0.62
C GLU A 129 -11.39 13.12 -0.84
N GLU A 130 -10.09 12.95 -1.07
CA GLU A 130 -9.54 13.09 -2.41
C GLU A 130 -9.62 11.80 -3.18
N ASP A 131 -9.49 11.92 -4.48
CA ASP A 131 -9.41 10.75 -5.33
C ASP A 131 -8.05 10.09 -5.12
N TYR A 132 -8.04 8.86 -4.68
CA TYR A 132 -6.83 8.08 -4.64
C TYR A 132 -7.15 6.68 -5.11
N GLU A 133 -6.18 6.07 -5.76
CA GLU A 133 -6.40 4.85 -6.49
C GLU A 133 -5.17 3.97 -6.47
N VAL A 134 -5.38 2.67 -6.21
CA VAL A 134 -4.29 1.69 -6.28
C VAL A 134 -3.92 1.50 -7.75
N ILE A 135 -2.66 1.75 -8.10
CA ILE A 135 -2.18 1.64 -9.48
C ILE A 135 -1.16 0.52 -9.67
N GLY A 136 -0.74 -0.12 -8.59
CA GLY A 136 0.23 -1.20 -8.65
C GLY A 136 0.73 -1.50 -7.27
N ASN A 137 1.88 -2.14 -7.19
CA ASN A 137 2.52 -2.44 -5.91
C ASN A 137 4.03 -2.54 -6.08
N ILE A 138 4.75 -2.44 -4.97
CA ILE A 138 6.21 -2.39 -5.01
C ILE A 138 6.83 -3.72 -5.43
N TYR A 139 6.10 -4.81 -5.29
CA TYR A 139 6.58 -6.13 -5.65
C TYR A 139 6.58 -6.34 -7.18
N GLU A 140 5.52 -5.87 -7.85
CA GLU A 140 5.36 -6.06 -9.29
C GLU A 140 5.72 -4.83 -10.11
N ASN A 141 5.56 -3.63 -9.55
CA ASN A 141 5.65 -2.39 -10.31
C ASN A 141 6.54 -1.35 -9.64
N PRO A 142 7.77 -1.73 -9.20
CA PRO A 142 8.62 -0.76 -8.48
C PRO A 142 8.98 0.45 -9.32
N GLU A 143 8.95 0.32 -10.63
CA GLU A 143 9.28 1.43 -11.52
C GLU A 143 8.32 2.61 -11.37
N LEU A 144 7.13 2.39 -10.84
CA LEU A 144 6.16 3.47 -10.66
C LEU A 144 6.62 4.51 -9.64
N LEU A 145 7.58 4.16 -8.79
CA LEU A 145 8.12 5.06 -7.77
C LEU A 145 9.37 5.80 -8.22
N THR A 146 9.93 5.43 -9.37
CA THR A 146 11.17 6.05 -9.85
C THR A 146 10.90 7.17 -10.84
N GLU A 147 9.67 7.69 -10.89
CA GLU A 147 9.28 8.72 -11.78
C GLU A 147 10.01 10.01 -11.57
N LYS A 148 10.30 10.74 -12.57
CA LYS A 148 11.05 12.00 -12.48
C LYS A 148 10.21 13.22 -12.29
#